data_368d13c34a3e1002e2c004e13aa2fcb9
#
_entry.id   368d13c34a3e1002e2c004e13aa2fcb9
#
_cell.length_a   1.000
_cell.length_b   1.000
_cell.length_c   1.000
_cell.angle_alpha   90.00
_cell.angle_beta   90.00
_cell.angle_gamma   90.00
#
_symmetry.space_group_name_H-M   'P 1'
#
loop_
_entity.id
_entity.type
_entity.pdbx_description
1 polymer ?
#
loop_
_entity_poly.entity_id
_entity_poly.type
_entity_poly.pdbx_seq_one_letter_code
_entity_poly.pdbx_strand_id
1 'polypeptide(L)'
;MKKNRQVISQIAIILIFMVGILTMLYPFYVDALNNVIDQVRVDRYLKESQKEFEAERKRLAEENNKLSDSGLAPGADPFANPNGGTVSSAYYKKHLIGTINLPDLAIELPLFDTTNDDLLEQGATVLDGTSFPVGGASTHAVISAHRGLPERELFTNLPELKNGDIFLLNV
;
A
#
# COMPACT_ATOMS: atom_id res chain seq x y z
N MET A 1 -0.84 12.34 -56.94
CA MET A 1 -0.89 11.10 -56.12
C MET A 1 0.33 10.91 -55.20
N LYS A 2 1.58 11.23 -55.56
CA LYS A 2 2.78 11.07 -54.70
C LYS A 2 2.75 11.92 -53.43
N LYS A 3 2.27 13.17 -53.45
CA LYS A 3 2.23 14.09 -52.31
C LYS A 3 1.33 13.60 -51.18
N ASN A 4 0.18 12.99 -51.50
CA ASN A 4 -0.72 12.44 -50.48
C ASN A 4 -0.16 11.19 -49.78
N ARG A 5 0.61 10.35 -50.47
CA ARG A 5 1.29 9.20 -49.88
C ARG A 5 2.38 9.62 -48.88
N GLN A 6 3.10 10.69 -49.14
CA GLN A 6 4.11 11.22 -48.22
C GLN A 6 3.47 11.79 -46.95
N VAL A 7 2.37 12.52 -47.08
CA VAL A 7 1.65 13.07 -45.93
C VAL A 7 1.07 11.94 -45.06
N ILE A 8 0.47 10.90 -45.64
CA ILE A 8 -0.04 9.74 -44.94
C ILE A 8 1.09 9.00 -44.17
N SER A 9 2.25 8.82 -44.82
CA SER A 9 3.42 8.19 -44.19
C SER A 9 3.94 9.00 -43.01
N GLN A 10 4.00 10.34 -43.13
CA GLN A 10 4.41 11.21 -42.02
C GLN A 10 3.43 11.13 -40.81
N ILE A 11 2.13 11.15 -41.10
CA ILE A 11 1.09 11.01 -40.05
C ILE A 11 1.23 9.65 -39.37
N ALA A 12 1.43 8.56 -40.12
CA ALA A 12 1.61 7.24 -39.55
C ALA A 12 2.84 7.15 -38.64
N ILE A 13 3.97 7.75 -39.03
CA ILE A 13 5.18 7.80 -38.20
C ILE A 13 4.92 8.58 -36.89
N ILE A 14 4.26 9.73 -36.98
CA ILE A 14 3.91 10.53 -35.79
C ILE A 14 3.00 9.75 -34.83
N LEU A 15 2.01 9.03 -35.38
CA LEU A 15 1.12 8.20 -34.57
C LEU A 15 1.87 7.07 -33.84
N ILE A 16 2.74 6.35 -34.54
CA ILE A 16 3.57 5.28 -33.97
C ILE A 16 4.47 5.85 -32.86
N PHE A 17 5.07 7.01 -33.09
CA PHE A 17 5.92 7.68 -32.12
C PHE A 17 5.14 8.12 -30.87
N MET A 18 3.93 8.69 -31.06
CA MET A 18 3.03 9.04 -29.95
C MET A 18 2.63 7.82 -29.11
N VAL A 19 2.28 6.71 -29.77
CA VAL A 19 1.96 5.45 -29.06
C VAL A 19 3.17 4.95 -28.27
N GLY A 20 4.38 5.04 -28.84
CA GLY A 20 5.62 4.67 -28.15
C GLY A 20 5.89 5.51 -26.90
N ILE A 21 5.68 6.83 -26.98
CA ILE A 21 5.80 7.73 -25.81
C ILE A 21 4.75 7.38 -24.74
N LEU A 22 3.50 7.18 -25.13
CA LEU A 22 2.43 6.82 -24.19
C LEU A 22 2.72 5.50 -23.49
N THR A 23 3.24 4.50 -24.19
CA THR A 23 3.64 3.21 -23.61
C THR A 23 4.83 3.36 -22.66
N MET A 24 5.80 4.20 -23.00
CA MET A 24 6.95 4.47 -22.14
C MET A 24 6.55 5.21 -20.85
N LEU A 25 5.55 6.10 -20.93
CA LEU A 25 5.05 6.86 -19.79
C LEU A 25 4.03 6.09 -18.95
N TYR A 26 3.57 4.92 -19.42
CA TYR A 26 2.56 4.09 -18.74
C TYR A 26 2.87 3.85 -17.25
N PRO A 27 4.06 3.36 -16.85
CA PRO A 27 4.34 3.10 -15.45
C PRO A 27 4.24 4.36 -14.57
N PHE A 28 4.66 5.50 -15.06
CA PHE A 28 4.65 6.75 -14.30
C PHE A 28 3.22 7.27 -14.01
N TYR A 29 2.34 7.26 -15.01
CA TYR A 29 0.98 7.73 -14.75
C TYR A 29 0.12 6.72 -13.99
N VAL A 30 0.37 5.42 -14.13
CA VAL A 30 -0.33 4.40 -13.34
C VAL A 30 0.07 4.50 -11.86
N ASP A 31 1.35 4.65 -11.57
CA ASP A 31 1.81 4.88 -10.19
C ASP A 31 1.21 6.15 -9.58
N ALA A 32 1.27 7.28 -10.30
CA ALA A 32 0.64 8.53 -9.85
C ALA A 32 -0.87 8.38 -9.60
N LEU A 33 -1.57 7.64 -10.46
CA LEU A 33 -3.00 7.37 -10.32
C LEU A 33 -3.29 6.48 -9.09
N ASN A 34 -2.49 5.43 -8.88
CA ASN A 34 -2.62 4.55 -7.73
C ASN A 34 -2.40 5.33 -6.42
N ASN A 35 -1.38 6.17 -6.35
CA ASN A 35 -1.11 7.02 -5.19
C ASN A 35 -2.28 7.97 -4.88
N VAL A 36 -2.88 8.60 -5.91
CA VAL A 36 -4.07 9.46 -5.73
C VAL A 36 -5.27 8.65 -5.24
N ILE A 37 -5.50 7.46 -5.80
CA ILE A 37 -6.61 6.59 -5.38
C ILE A 37 -6.44 6.17 -3.91
N ASP A 38 -5.22 5.81 -3.50
CA ASP A 38 -4.95 5.41 -2.12
C ASP A 38 -5.14 6.58 -1.15
N GLN A 39 -4.66 7.78 -1.47
CA GLN A 39 -4.91 8.99 -0.67
C GLN A 39 -6.40 9.27 -0.52
N VAL A 40 -7.18 9.18 -1.60
CA VAL A 40 -8.65 9.39 -1.52
C VAL A 40 -9.33 8.33 -0.67
N ARG A 41 -8.87 7.07 -0.72
CA ARG A 41 -9.40 5.99 0.14
C ARG A 41 -9.08 6.23 1.60
N VAL A 42 -7.85 6.60 1.91
CA VAL A 42 -7.39 6.94 3.25
C VAL A 42 -8.14 8.14 3.81
N ASP A 43 -8.22 9.24 3.08
CA ASP A 43 -8.95 10.45 3.49
C ASP A 43 -10.43 10.19 3.80
N ARG A 44 -11.07 9.34 3.00
CA ARG A 44 -12.46 8.95 3.23
C ARG A 44 -12.59 8.13 4.50
N TYR A 45 -11.68 7.18 4.72
CA TYR A 45 -11.64 6.35 5.92
C TYR A 45 -11.43 7.21 7.18
N LEU A 46 -10.47 8.14 7.15
CA LEU A 46 -10.18 9.04 8.26
C LEU A 46 -11.35 9.98 8.60
N LYS A 47 -12.12 10.40 7.60
CA LYS A 47 -13.26 11.32 7.80
C LYS A 47 -14.53 10.64 8.32
N GLU A 48 -14.72 9.36 8.03
CA GLU A 48 -15.95 8.66 8.40
C GLU A 48 -16.03 8.26 9.88
N SER A 49 -14.92 8.26 10.66
CA SER A 49 -15.02 7.62 11.97
C SER A 49 -13.99 7.90 13.05
N GLN A 50 -13.89 9.12 13.55
CA GLN A 50 -13.10 9.34 14.79
C GLN A 50 -13.59 8.46 15.97
N LYS A 51 -14.87 8.14 16.06
CA LYS A 51 -15.42 7.26 17.12
C LYS A 51 -15.10 5.77 16.87
N GLU A 52 -15.10 5.35 15.61
CA GLU A 52 -14.72 3.98 15.23
C GLU A 52 -13.21 3.76 15.46
N PHE A 53 -12.39 4.78 15.24
CA PHE A 53 -10.95 4.75 15.52
C PHE A 53 -10.64 4.43 16.99
N GLU A 54 -11.28 5.11 17.92
CA GLU A 54 -11.07 4.85 19.36
C GLU A 54 -11.48 3.44 19.74
N ALA A 55 -12.57 2.93 19.17
CA ALA A 55 -13.02 1.57 19.41
C ALA A 55 -12.05 0.55 18.80
N GLU A 56 -11.59 0.78 17.58
CA GLU A 56 -10.65 -0.08 16.88
C GLU A 56 -9.28 -0.11 17.57
N ARG A 57 -8.77 1.05 17.99
CA ARG A 57 -7.53 1.14 18.74
C ARG A 57 -7.60 0.37 20.06
N LYS A 58 -8.73 0.41 20.77
CA LYS A 58 -8.93 -0.39 21.97
C LYS A 58 -8.94 -1.90 21.65
N ARG A 59 -9.61 -2.31 20.58
CA ARG A 59 -9.62 -3.70 20.12
C ARG A 59 -8.20 -4.20 19.84
N LEU A 60 -7.41 -3.43 19.07
CA LEU A 60 -6.03 -3.78 18.74
C LEU A 60 -5.12 -3.84 19.98
N ALA A 61 -5.33 -2.93 20.94
CA ALA A 61 -4.60 -2.96 22.21
C ALA A 61 -4.96 -4.20 23.06
N GLU A 62 -6.23 -4.61 23.09
CA GLU A 62 -6.65 -5.84 23.76
C GLU A 62 -6.08 -7.10 23.11
N GLU A 63 -5.99 -7.11 21.77
CA GLU A 63 -5.34 -8.20 21.02
C GLU A 63 -3.84 -8.25 21.30
N ASN A 64 -3.16 -7.10 21.39
CA ASN A 64 -1.76 -7.04 21.81
C ASN A 64 -1.54 -7.64 23.23
N ASN A 65 -2.43 -7.35 24.17
CA ASN A 65 -2.35 -7.93 25.50
C ASN A 65 -2.48 -9.48 25.45
N LYS A 66 -3.41 -10.00 24.66
CA LYS A 66 -3.55 -11.45 24.46
C LYS A 66 -2.31 -12.08 23.84
N LEU A 67 -1.70 -11.40 22.83
CA LEU A 67 -0.45 -11.85 22.21
C LEU A 67 0.71 -11.85 23.22
N SER A 68 0.79 -10.84 24.12
CA SER A 68 1.78 -10.79 25.18
C SER A 68 1.65 -11.96 26.15
N ASP A 69 0.43 -12.36 26.48
CA ASP A 69 0.15 -13.46 27.41
C ASP A 69 0.38 -14.85 26.77
N SER A 70 0.09 -15.00 25.49
CA SER A 70 0.23 -16.27 24.75
C SER A 70 1.61 -16.49 24.15
N GLY A 71 2.46 -15.46 24.11
CA GLY A 71 3.70 -15.40 23.34
C GLY A 71 3.44 -15.20 21.86
N LEU A 72 4.46 -14.67 21.17
CA LEU A 72 4.41 -14.49 19.70
C LEU A 72 4.32 -15.87 19.06
N ALA A 73 3.15 -16.26 18.59
CA ALA A 73 3.01 -17.44 17.77
C ALA A 73 3.70 -17.16 16.41
N PRO A 74 4.62 -18.03 15.93
CA PRO A 74 5.09 -17.91 14.55
C PRO A 74 3.86 -17.99 13.65
N GLY A 75 3.60 -16.93 12.89
CA GLY A 75 2.45 -16.82 12.01
C GLY A 75 2.40 -17.97 11.02
N ALA A 76 1.21 -18.35 10.60
CA ALA A 76 1.03 -19.15 9.40
C ALA A 76 1.74 -18.44 8.25
N ASP A 77 2.27 -19.19 7.30
CA ASP A 77 2.94 -18.64 6.11
C ASP A 77 2.07 -17.53 5.49
N PRO A 78 2.47 -16.24 5.58
CA PRO A 78 1.66 -15.14 5.06
C PRO A 78 1.43 -15.24 3.55
N PHE A 79 2.21 -16.07 2.84
CA PHE A 79 2.12 -16.33 1.41
C PHE A 79 1.30 -17.57 1.06
N ALA A 80 0.71 -18.26 2.05
CA ALA A 80 -0.13 -19.45 1.84
C ALA A 80 -1.57 -19.11 1.43
N ASN A 81 -1.80 -18.08 0.62
CA ASN A 81 -3.14 -17.80 0.12
C ASN A 81 -3.37 -18.40 -1.28
N PRO A 82 -4.20 -19.45 -1.42
CA PRO A 82 -4.44 -20.12 -2.69
C PRO A 82 -5.41 -19.40 -3.64
N ASN A 83 -5.94 -18.25 -3.26
CA ASN A 83 -6.99 -17.55 -4.00
C ASN A 83 -6.57 -16.10 -4.35
N GLY A 84 -5.61 -15.95 -5.27
CA GLY A 84 -5.31 -14.67 -5.90
C GLY A 84 -6.55 -14.11 -6.61
N GLY A 85 -7.24 -13.18 -5.97
CA GLY A 85 -8.42 -12.51 -6.49
C GLY A 85 -8.38 -11.03 -6.16
N THR A 86 -9.01 -10.20 -6.99
CA THR A 86 -9.16 -8.77 -6.74
C THR A 86 -9.83 -8.54 -5.37
N VAL A 87 -9.14 -7.83 -4.49
CA VAL A 87 -9.63 -7.49 -3.16
C VAL A 87 -10.96 -6.76 -3.26
N SER A 88 -12.02 -7.33 -2.68
CA SER A 88 -13.30 -6.65 -2.63
C SER A 88 -13.20 -5.39 -1.74
N SER A 89 -13.96 -4.35 -2.08
CA SER A 89 -14.00 -3.12 -1.27
C SER A 89 -14.41 -3.38 0.19
N ALA A 90 -15.22 -4.40 0.45
CA ALA A 90 -15.61 -4.81 1.79
C ALA A 90 -14.46 -5.47 2.54
N TYR A 91 -13.68 -6.32 1.87
CA TYR A 91 -12.48 -6.95 2.44
C TYR A 91 -11.42 -5.90 2.78
N TYR A 92 -11.15 -4.97 1.86
CA TYR A 92 -10.25 -3.85 2.08
C TYR A 92 -10.63 -3.04 3.34
N LYS A 93 -11.90 -2.63 3.44
CA LYS A 93 -12.39 -1.86 4.60
C LYS A 93 -12.28 -2.63 5.91
N LYS A 94 -12.53 -3.93 5.88
CA LYS A 94 -12.47 -4.79 7.07
C LYS A 94 -11.06 -4.87 7.67
N HIS A 95 -10.03 -4.88 6.81
CA HIS A 95 -8.65 -5.09 7.22
C HIS A 95 -7.83 -3.79 7.30
N LEU A 96 -8.37 -2.65 6.87
CA LEU A 96 -7.71 -1.36 6.97
C LEU A 96 -7.75 -0.84 8.40
N ILE A 97 -6.59 -0.72 9.05
CA ILE A 97 -6.46 -0.23 10.43
C ILE A 97 -5.86 1.17 10.53
N GLY A 98 -5.35 1.72 9.44
CA GLY A 98 -4.77 3.05 9.48
C GLY A 98 -3.87 3.35 8.29
N THR A 99 -2.87 4.20 8.51
CA THR A 99 -1.88 4.60 7.50
C THR A 99 -0.47 4.63 8.05
N ILE A 100 0.51 4.37 7.17
CA ILE A 100 1.92 4.66 7.41
C ILE A 100 2.37 5.78 6.47
N ASN A 101 3.02 6.80 7.04
CA ASN A 101 3.55 7.94 6.29
C ASN A 101 5.05 8.08 6.57
N LEU A 102 5.85 8.14 5.50
CA LEU A 102 7.29 8.40 5.52
C LEU A 102 7.54 9.70 4.72
N PRO A 103 7.49 10.87 5.38
CA PRO A 103 7.52 12.18 4.70
C PRO A 103 8.80 12.39 3.87
N ASP A 104 9.95 11.91 4.35
CA ASP A 104 11.24 12.09 3.68
C ASP A 104 11.33 11.31 2.34
N LEU A 105 10.47 10.31 2.16
CA LEU A 105 10.38 9.52 0.93
C LEU A 105 9.12 9.85 0.12
N ALA A 106 8.28 10.78 0.59
CA ALA A 106 6.95 11.07 0.03
C ALA A 106 6.04 9.82 -0.10
N ILE A 107 6.20 8.86 0.84
CA ILE A 107 5.41 7.63 0.88
C ILE A 107 4.28 7.79 1.90
N GLU A 108 3.04 7.55 1.46
CA GLU A 108 1.87 7.41 2.33
C GLU A 108 1.05 6.21 1.87
N LEU A 109 0.93 5.18 2.71
CA LEU A 109 0.29 3.91 2.37
C LEU A 109 -0.79 3.56 3.37
N PRO A 110 -1.88 2.91 2.91
CA PRO A 110 -2.81 2.25 3.81
C PRO A 110 -2.11 1.13 4.58
N LEU A 111 -2.49 0.95 5.84
CA LEU A 111 -1.98 -0.09 6.73
C LEU A 111 -3.08 -1.08 7.07
N PHE A 112 -2.79 -2.36 6.87
CA PHE A 112 -3.72 -3.46 7.09
C PHE A 112 -3.31 -4.32 8.28
N ASP A 113 -4.30 -4.95 8.95
CA ASP A 113 -4.13 -5.75 10.17
C ASP A 113 -3.60 -7.17 9.92
N THR A 114 -3.53 -7.62 8.68
CA THR A 114 -3.08 -8.97 8.30
C THR A 114 -2.25 -8.94 7.02
N THR A 115 -1.37 -9.93 6.87
CA THR A 115 -0.49 -10.04 5.69
C THR A 115 -0.97 -11.15 4.76
N ASN A 116 -1.22 -10.78 3.50
CA ASN A 116 -1.43 -11.68 2.37
C ASN A 116 -1.09 -10.95 1.06
N ASP A 117 -0.96 -11.70 -0.04
CA ASP A 117 -0.55 -11.15 -1.34
C ASP A 117 -1.46 -10.02 -1.81
N ASP A 118 -2.79 -10.18 -1.68
CA ASP A 118 -3.77 -9.21 -2.14
C ASP A 118 -3.64 -7.85 -1.42
N LEU A 119 -3.41 -7.85 -0.10
CA LEU A 119 -3.24 -6.62 0.70
C LEU A 119 -1.85 -6.03 0.56
N LEU A 120 -0.80 -6.87 0.41
CA LEU A 120 0.56 -6.42 0.12
C LEU A 120 0.65 -5.66 -1.22
N GLU A 121 -0.15 -6.04 -2.21
CA GLU A 121 -0.28 -5.27 -3.46
C GLU A 121 -0.97 -3.92 -3.27
N GLN A 122 -1.77 -3.75 -2.22
CA GLN A 122 -2.53 -2.52 -1.96
C GLN A 122 -1.81 -1.54 -1.03
N GLY A 123 -0.90 -2.01 -0.16
CA GLY A 123 -0.24 -1.14 0.81
C GLY A 123 0.71 -1.88 1.75
N ALA A 124 0.82 -1.34 2.96
CA ALA A 124 1.59 -1.95 4.03
C ALA A 124 0.69 -2.83 4.91
N THR A 125 1.26 -3.89 5.47
CA THR A 125 0.55 -4.86 6.30
C THR A 125 1.30 -5.11 7.60
N VAL A 126 0.57 -5.35 8.69
CA VAL A 126 1.16 -5.86 9.94
C VAL A 126 1.36 -7.37 9.79
N LEU A 127 2.59 -7.83 10.06
CA LEU A 127 2.92 -9.24 9.93
C LEU A 127 2.16 -10.05 11.00
N ASP A 128 1.49 -11.09 10.56
CA ASP A 128 0.71 -11.98 11.43
C ASP A 128 1.57 -12.56 12.55
N GLY A 129 1.02 -12.61 13.77
CA GLY A 129 1.74 -13.06 14.96
C GLY A 129 2.65 -12.01 15.61
N THR A 130 2.73 -10.79 15.05
CA THR A 130 3.37 -9.64 15.71
C THR A 130 2.32 -8.68 16.28
N SER A 131 2.75 -7.75 17.15
CA SER A 131 1.84 -6.78 17.76
C SER A 131 1.31 -5.77 16.74
N PHE A 132 0.10 -5.28 16.97
CA PHE A 132 -0.41 -4.12 16.24
C PHE A 132 0.30 -2.83 16.71
N PRO A 133 0.53 -1.86 15.80
CA PRO A 133 1.33 -0.68 16.08
C PRO A 133 0.56 0.42 16.84
N VAL A 134 -0.14 0.05 17.88
CA VAL A 134 -0.89 0.98 18.78
C VAL A 134 -0.11 1.33 20.06
N GLY A 135 1.12 0.82 20.18
CA GLY A 135 1.96 1.00 21.36
C GLY A 135 1.57 0.05 22.49
N GLY A 136 2.25 0.21 23.64
CA GLY A 136 2.05 -0.61 24.84
C GLY A 136 3.35 -1.26 25.29
N ALA A 137 3.36 -1.74 26.54
CA ALA A 137 4.50 -2.47 27.10
C ALA A 137 4.62 -3.84 26.45
N SER A 138 5.86 -4.29 26.20
CA SER A 138 6.15 -5.60 25.61
C SER A 138 5.54 -5.84 24.20
N THR A 139 5.27 -4.77 23.43
CA THR A 139 4.78 -4.86 22.05
C THR A 139 5.90 -4.75 21.05
N HIS A 140 5.82 -5.54 19.97
CA HIS A 140 6.73 -5.50 18.83
C HIS A 140 5.94 -5.65 17.52
N ALA A 141 5.73 -4.56 16.80
CA ALA A 141 5.03 -4.55 15.52
C ALA A 141 6.03 -4.71 14.37
N VAL A 142 5.72 -5.58 13.43
CA VAL A 142 6.46 -5.72 12.17
C VAL A 142 5.52 -5.33 11.04
N ILE A 143 5.95 -4.34 10.24
CA ILE A 143 5.19 -3.84 9.09
C ILE A 143 5.95 -4.20 7.83
N SER A 144 5.25 -4.79 6.87
CA SER A 144 5.78 -5.22 5.59
C SER A 144 5.04 -4.55 4.44
N ALA A 145 5.72 -4.29 3.33
CA ALA A 145 5.13 -3.91 2.07
C ALA A 145 6.02 -4.39 0.92
N HIS A 146 5.44 -4.52 -0.27
CA HIS A 146 6.19 -4.91 -1.45
C HIS A 146 7.29 -3.90 -1.81
N ARG A 147 8.34 -4.41 -2.45
CA ARG A 147 9.42 -3.65 -3.06
C ARG A 147 9.58 -4.06 -4.52
N GLY A 148 9.67 -3.08 -5.42
CA GLY A 148 9.96 -3.34 -6.83
C GLY A 148 8.78 -3.82 -7.65
N LEU A 149 7.54 -3.51 -7.25
CA LEU A 149 6.37 -3.73 -8.10
C LEU A 149 6.40 -2.76 -9.29
N PRO A 150 6.08 -3.22 -10.51
CA PRO A 150 6.14 -2.36 -11.71
C PRO A 150 5.15 -1.19 -11.69
N GLU A 151 4.04 -1.34 -10.97
CA GLU A 151 2.91 -0.42 -10.97
C GLU A 151 2.76 0.37 -9.68
N ARG A 152 3.61 0.10 -8.65
CA ARG A 152 3.52 0.73 -7.32
C ARG A 152 4.89 0.80 -6.66
N GLU A 153 5.24 1.96 -6.14
CA GLU A 153 6.52 2.15 -5.46
C GLU A 153 6.55 1.50 -4.07
N LEU A 154 5.47 1.57 -3.31
CA LEU A 154 5.34 1.04 -1.95
C LEU A 154 6.63 1.27 -1.12
N PHE A 155 7.31 0.20 -0.67
CA PHE A 155 8.58 0.29 0.07
C PHE A 155 9.84 0.19 -0.83
N THR A 156 9.73 0.45 -2.13
CA THR A 156 10.87 0.41 -3.07
C THR A 156 11.99 1.33 -2.62
N ASN A 157 11.67 2.54 -2.20
CA ASN A 157 12.63 3.57 -1.79
C ASN A 157 13.00 3.52 -0.30
N LEU A 158 12.46 2.56 0.47
CA LEU A 158 12.77 2.41 1.90
C LEU A 158 14.28 2.39 2.24
N PRO A 159 15.18 1.81 1.40
CA PRO A 159 16.63 1.87 1.67
C PRO A 159 17.25 3.27 1.62
N GLU A 160 16.55 4.28 1.16
CA GLU A 160 17.00 5.67 1.15
C GLU A 160 16.85 6.36 2.50
N LEU A 161 16.11 5.76 3.45
CA LEU A 161 15.99 6.26 4.82
C LEU A 161 17.33 6.32 5.53
N LYS A 162 17.50 7.37 6.33
CA LYS A 162 18.70 7.66 7.11
C LYS A 162 18.38 7.65 8.59
N ASN A 163 19.41 7.51 9.39
CA ASN A 163 19.27 7.63 10.83
C ASN A 163 18.80 9.04 11.22
N GLY A 164 17.64 9.11 11.86
CA GLY A 164 17.00 10.35 12.26
C GLY A 164 15.75 10.71 11.45
N ASP A 165 15.51 10.04 10.32
CA ASP A 165 14.27 10.19 9.57
C ASP A 165 13.08 9.70 10.40
N ILE A 166 11.93 10.32 10.19
CA ILE A 166 10.72 10.07 10.98
C ILE A 166 9.70 9.37 10.09
N PHE A 167 9.03 8.37 10.63
CA PHE A 167 7.80 7.83 10.08
C PHE A 167 6.64 8.02 11.04
N LEU A 168 5.44 8.16 10.51
CA LEU A 168 4.21 8.38 11.25
C LEU A 168 3.26 7.21 11.01
N LEU A 169 2.66 6.73 12.09
CA LEU A 169 1.59 5.74 12.04
C LEU A 169 0.32 6.37 12.58
N ASN A 170 -0.75 6.36 11.79
CA ASN A 170 -2.08 6.79 12.17
C ASN A 170 -2.97 5.54 12.26
N VAL A 171 -3.18 5.03 13.48
CA VAL A 171 -3.94 3.81 13.78
C VAL A 171 -5.01 4.09 14.82
#